data_9c699867ab15c6971eb8b5f680bf34b2
#
_entry.id   9c699867ab15c6971eb8b5f680bf34b2
#
_cell.length_a   1.000
_cell.length_b   1.000
_cell.length_c   1.000
_cell.angle_alpha   90.00
_cell.angle_beta   90.00
_cell.angle_gamma   90.00
#
_symmetry.space_group_name_H-M   'P 1'
#
loop_
_entity.id
_entity.type
_entity.pdbx_description
1 polymer ?
#
loop_
_entity_poly.entity_id
_entity_poly.type
_entity_poly.pdbx_seq_one_letter_code
_entity_poly.pdbx_strand_id
1 'polypeptide(L)'
;MKNSAFFPLFVDISEKKIVVIGGGAIATRRVKTLLPFEPQIVVVAPEVTGELEELEKEEKITIFHRKYQREDIYDAWMVLAATNDPELNNGIYSVAKCLGALVNVASNQEKCDFHFPGVIRKDPYVIGINGSGKDHKGTAELRKQIEAMVNNAICIGSRESRLAVIQSEMVMEYLKKECPQKEIRLLTMKTTGDKILDRTLDKVGGKGLFVKELDKALMEKRSDLSVHSLKDMPMEVPEELPIVAFSKREDPRDVLVLPEGADSLDLSKPIGCSSQRRILQLQQMYPEATFKSIRGNVLTRLNKLDGGEYSGLILAAAGLKRLGLEKRISRYYEPDEVIPAAGQGILAVQGRQGEDYSYMEHFADREGTIAALCERAFVRYLDGGCSSPVAAHAVIEGDEIFLRGLYYQESIGKHKIGTMRGSLEDPETLGVNLAKKLIWEVGKNE
;
A
#
# COMPACT_ATOMS: atom_id res chain seq x y z
N MET A 1 48.70 21.21 10.61
CA MET A 1 47.84 20.01 10.54
C MET A 1 47.61 19.69 9.08
N LYS A 2 48.06 18.51 8.60
CA LYS A 2 47.72 18.11 7.24
C LYS A 2 46.19 17.98 7.13
N ASN A 3 45.55 18.79 6.30
CA ASN A 3 44.17 18.60 5.92
C ASN A 3 44.07 17.23 5.19
N SER A 4 43.51 16.23 5.87
CA SER A 4 43.24 14.92 5.26
C SER A 4 42.16 15.14 4.19
N ALA A 5 42.56 15.14 2.94
CA ALA A 5 41.62 15.22 1.82
C ALA A 5 41.11 13.80 1.52
N PHE A 6 39.92 13.46 2.04
CA PHE A 6 39.25 12.21 1.67
C PHE A 6 38.38 12.43 0.43
N PHE A 7 38.63 11.61 -0.60
CA PHE A 7 37.79 11.57 -1.78
C PHE A 7 36.64 10.57 -1.57
N PRO A 8 35.36 10.96 -1.74
CA PRO A 8 34.26 10.03 -1.64
C PRO A 8 34.25 9.07 -2.82
N LEU A 9 34.17 7.79 -2.53
CA LEU A 9 34.08 6.72 -3.51
C LEU A 9 32.89 5.81 -3.18
N PHE A 10 32.08 5.51 -4.17
CA PHE A 10 31.05 4.48 -4.08
C PHE A 10 31.56 3.24 -4.77
N VAL A 11 31.45 2.10 -4.09
CA VAL A 11 31.96 0.80 -4.55
C VAL A 11 30.82 -0.20 -4.49
N ASP A 12 30.66 -0.95 -5.56
CA ASP A 12 29.78 -2.11 -5.59
C ASP A 12 30.41 -3.26 -4.79
N ILE A 13 29.77 -3.59 -3.67
CA ILE A 13 30.20 -4.67 -2.77
C ILE A 13 29.24 -5.87 -2.83
N SER A 14 28.26 -5.87 -3.72
CA SER A 14 27.35 -7.00 -3.90
C SER A 14 28.17 -8.28 -4.22
N GLU A 15 27.81 -9.38 -3.55
CA GLU A 15 28.48 -10.67 -3.66
C GLU A 15 29.98 -10.68 -3.26
N LYS A 16 30.57 -9.57 -2.83
CA LYS A 16 31.96 -9.54 -2.36
C LYS A 16 32.09 -10.15 -0.97
N LYS A 17 33.10 -11.01 -0.79
CA LYS A 17 33.40 -11.59 0.52
C LYS A 17 34.02 -10.56 1.44
N ILE A 18 33.34 -10.27 2.54
CA ILE A 18 33.80 -9.36 3.61
C ILE A 18 34.00 -10.18 4.88
N VAL A 19 35.19 -10.13 5.44
CA VAL A 19 35.51 -10.86 6.67
C VAL A 19 35.66 -9.89 7.84
N VAL A 20 34.89 -10.13 8.89
CA VAL A 20 34.86 -9.33 10.11
C VAL A 20 35.50 -10.14 11.24
N ILE A 21 36.63 -9.69 11.75
CA ILE A 21 37.30 -10.34 12.87
C ILE A 21 36.95 -9.61 14.17
N GLY A 22 36.19 -10.28 15.03
CA GLY A 22 35.59 -9.74 16.24
C GLY A 22 34.06 -9.76 16.19
N GLY A 23 33.42 -9.97 17.35
CA GLY A 23 31.96 -10.13 17.49
C GLY A 23 31.27 -9.09 18.38
N GLY A 24 32.00 -8.02 18.79
CA GLY A 24 31.47 -7.00 19.68
C GLY A 24 30.65 -5.92 19.02
N ALA A 25 30.21 -4.90 19.76
CA ALA A 25 29.32 -3.82 19.31
C ALA A 25 29.81 -3.08 18.03
N ILE A 26 31.13 -2.91 17.87
CA ILE A 26 31.71 -2.26 16.68
C ILE A 26 31.52 -3.16 15.45
N ALA A 27 31.81 -4.45 15.57
CA ALA A 27 31.59 -5.42 14.49
C ALA A 27 30.13 -5.48 14.09
N THR A 28 29.20 -5.61 15.06
CA THR A 28 27.75 -5.62 14.84
C THR A 28 27.28 -4.40 14.06
N ARG A 29 27.68 -3.20 14.49
CA ARG A 29 27.31 -1.96 13.80
C ARG A 29 27.81 -1.93 12.36
N ARG A 30 29.03 -2.40 12.09
CA ARG A 30 29.61 -2.45 10.74
C ARG A 30 28.90 -3.47 9.87
N VAL A 31 28.63 -4.66 10.38
CA VAL A 31 27.83 -5.68 9.69
C VAL A 31 26.48 -5.12 9.28
N LYS A 32 25.73 -4.52 10.21
CA LYS A 32 24.44 -3.89 9.92
C LYS A 32 24.51 -2.78 8.87
N THR A 33 25.62 -2.02 8.83
CA THR A 33 25.82 -0.98 7.80
C THR A 33 26.05 -1.57 6.42
N LEU A 34 26.69 -2.74 6.32
CA LEU A 34 27.04 -3.38 5.04
C LEU A 34 25.93 -4.25 4.48
N LEU A 35 25.13 -4.91 5.33
CA LEU A 35 24.08 -5.85 4.92
C LEU A 35 23.13 -5.31 3.83
N PRO A 36 22.67 -4.03 3.85
CA PRO A 36 21.80 -3.51 2.80
C PRO A 36 22.40 -3.46 1.39
N PHE A 37 23.70 -3.73 1.26
CA PHE A 37 24.45 -3.76 0.00
C PHE A 37 24.80 -5.17 -0.47
N GLU A 38 24.19 -6.19 0.16
CA GLU A 38 24.20 -7.59 -0.25
C GLU A 38 25.60 -8.25 -0.40
N PRO A 39 26.61 -7.95 0.46
CA PRO A 39 27.86 -8.65 0.46
C PRO A 39 27.73 -10.03 1.12
N GLN A 40 28.70 -10.92 0.86
CA GLN A 40 28.88 -12.14 1.61
C GLN A 40 29.68 -11.85 2.88
N ILE A 41 29.00 -11.79 4.03
CA ILE A 41 29.64 -11.44 5.32
C ILE A 41 29.99 -12.70 6.11
N VAL A 42 31.26 -12.82 6.48
CA VAL A 42 31.76 -13.84 7.38
C VAL A 42 32.30 -13.17 8.63
N VAL A 43 31.78 -13.56 9.79
CA VAL A 43 32.24 -13.09 11.11
C VAL A 43 33.08 -14.20 11.76
N VAL A 44 34.26 -13.84 12.30
CA VAL A 44 35.10 -14.78 13.03
C VAL A 44 35.35 -14.24 14.42
N ALA A 45 34.76 -14.86 15.43
CA ALA A 45 34.90 -14.47 16.82
C ALA A 45 34.53 -15.62 17.78
N PRO A 46 35.19 -15.80 18.93
CA PRO A 46 34.77 -16.77 19.93
C PRO A 46 33.38 -16.47 20.51
N GLU A 47 33.09 -15.18 20.70
CA GLU A 47 31.85 -14.68 21.26
C GLU A 47 31.31 -13.56 20.36
N VAL A 48 29.99 -13.54 20.15
CA VAL A 48 29.31 -12.53 19.35
C VAL A 48 28.13 -11.94 20.12
N THR A 49 27.61 -10.81 19.65
CA THR A 49 26.39 -10.21 20.23
C THR A 49 25.16 -11.01 19.80
N GLY A 50 24.08 -10.99 20.59
CA GLY A 50 22.81 -11.63 20.24
C GLY A 50 22.23 -11.15 18.89
N GLU A 51 22.51 -9.89 18.52
CA GLU A 51 22.09 -9.35 17.21
C GLU A 51 22.82 -10.02 16.04
N LEU A 52 24.09 -10.41 16.19
CA LEU A 52 24.81 -11.17 15.16
C LEU A 52 24.31 -12.62 15.09
N GLU A 53 23.96 -13.23 16.24
CA GLU A 53 23.36 -14.57 16.28
C GLU A 53 21.98 -14.60 15.57
N GLU A 54 21.19 -13.54 15.72
CA GLU A 54 19.92 -13.41 14.99
C GLU A 54 20.15 -13.34 13.49
N LEU A 55 21.12 -12.52 13.04
CA LEU A 55 21.45 -12.42 11.61
C LEU A 55 21.98 -13.73 11.02
N GLU A 56 22.69 -14.55 11.81
CA GLU A 56 23.11 -15.89 11.40
C GLU A 56 21.91 -16.84 11.26
N LYS A 57 20.99 -16.84 12.23
CA LYS A 57 19.73 -17.64 12.16
C LYS A 57 18.87 -17.27 10.95
N GLU A 58 18.91 -16.01 10.53
CA GLU A 58 18.26 -15.52 9.33
C GLU A 58 19.05 -15.79 8.02
N GLU A 59 20.16 -16.54 8.10
CA GLU A 59 21.07 -16.87 7.00
C GLU A 59 21.64 -15.64 6.25
N LYS A 60 21.66 -14.46 6.91
CA LYS A 60 22.20 -13.22 6.35
C LYS A 60 23.72 -13.10 6.44
N ILE A 61 24.33 -13.82 7.38
CA ILE A 61 25.76 -13.85 7.61
C ILE A 61 26.19 -15.26 8.01
N THR A 62 27.48 -15.55 7.90
CA THR A 62 28.09 -16.79 8.43
C THR A 62 28.97 -16.45 9.62
N ILE A 63 28.87 -17.19 10.73
CA ILE A 63 29.70 -16.98 11.90
C ILE A 63 30.59 -18.21 12.17
N PHE A 64 31.89 -18.00 12.36
CA PHE A 64 32.80 -19.00 12.90
C PHE A 64 33.06 -18.71 14.37
N HIS A 65 32.46 -19.46 15.28
CA HIS A 65 32.58 -19.33 16.74
C HIS A 65 33.93 -19.85 17.25
N ARG A 66 35.01 -19.21 16.83
CA ARG A 66 36.39 -19.56 17.20
C ARG A 66 37.34 -18.36 17.08
N LYS A 67 38.54 -18.52 17.59
CA LYS A 67 39.59 -17.51 17.36
C LYS A 67 39.95 -17.43 15.88
N TYR A 68 40.38 -16.25 15.47
CA TYR A 68 40.90 -15.95 14.14
C TYR A 68 42.07 -16.86 13.74
N GLN A 69 42.09 -17.32 12.54
CA GLN A 69 43.18 -18.00 11.85
C GLN A 69 43.55 -17.22 10.59
N ARG A 70 44.82 -17.29 10.18
CA ARG A 70 45.33 -16.48 9.06
C ARG A 70 44.60 -16.78 7.74
N GLU A 71 44.15 -17.99 7.59
CA GLU A 71 43.45 -18.52 6.42
C GLU A 71 42.07 -17.92 6.25
N ASP A 72 41.47 -17.39 7.30
CA ASP A 72 40.08 -16.83 7.26
C ASP A 72 39.96 -15.67 6.30
N ILE A 73 41.07 -14.97 5.99
CA ILE A 73 41.06 -13.76 5.14
C ILE A 73 41.74 -13.95 3.77
N TYR A 74 42.12 -15.19 3.39
CA TYR A 74 42.88 -15.40 2.16
C TYR A 74 42.15 -14.99 0.89
N ASP A 75 40.83 -15.15 0.83
CA ASP A 75 39.97 -14.82 -0.28
C ASP A 75 39.05 -13.61 0.01
N ALA A 76 39.34 -12.87 1.09
CA ALA A 76 38.55 -11.70 1.46
C ALA A 76 38.86 -10.53 0.52
N TRP A 77 37.77 -9.90 -0.01
CA TRP A 77 37.87 -8.63 -0.72
C TRP A 77 38.08 -7.47 0.25
N MET A 78 37.46 -7.56 1.45
CA MET A 78 37.58 -6.56 2.52
C MET A 78 37.69 -7.26 3.87
N VAL A 79 38.53 -6.70 4.75
CA VAL A 79 38.75 -7.22 6.10
C VAL A 79 38.50 -6.11 7.13
N LEU A 80 37.67 -6.41 8.13
CA LEU A 80 37.41 -5.53 9.27
C LEU A 80 38.02 -6.11 10.54
N ALA A 81 39.11 -5.52 11.01
CA ALA A 81 39.74 -5.88 12.26
C ALA A 81 39.09 -5.11 13.43
N ALA A 82 38.18 -5.77 14.13
CA ALA A 82 37.32 -5.17 15.17
C ALA A 82 37.39 -5.95 16.50
N THR A 83 38.56 -6.50 16.84
CA THR A 83 38.78 -7.16 18.12
C THR A 83 39.16 -6.17 19.21
N ASN A 84 39.11 -6.62 20.46
CA ASN A 84 39.60 -5.84 21.62
C ASN A 84 41.12 -5.92 21.79
N ASP A 85 41.81 -6.70 20.96
CA ASP A 85 43.26 -6.90 21.00
C ASP A 85 43.94 -6.06 19.89
N PRO A 86 44.65 -4.97 20.24
CA PRO A 86 45.33 -4.12 19.26
C PRO A 86 46.50 -4.82 18.52
N GLU A 87 47.16 -5.79 19.16
CA GLU A 87 48.26 -6.52 18.53
C GLU A 87 47.72 -7.49 17.48
N LEU A 88 46.67 -8.21 17.81
CA LEU A 88 45.95 -9.03 16.86
C LEU A 88 45.44 -8.22 15.65
N ASN A 89 44.81 -7.06 15.91
CA ASN A 89 44.33 -6.16 14.87
C ASN A 89 45.48 -5.69 13.95
N ASN A 90 46.67 -5.43 14.51
CA ASN A 90 47.87 -5.08 13.75
C ASN A 90 48.38 -6.25 12.90
N GLY A 91 48.33 -7.47 13.43
CA GLY A 91 48.69 -8.67 12.71
C GLY A 91 47.76 -8.92 11.53
N ILE A 92 46.43 -8.79 11.72
CA ILE A 92 45.40 -8.90 10.68
C ILE A 92 45.65 -7.85 9.59
N TYR A 93 45.93 -6.59 9.97
CA TYR A 93 46.28 -5.54 9.01
C TYR A 93 47.45 -5.95 8.09
N SER A 94 48.53 -6.44 8.68
CA SER A 94 49.73 -6.80 7.93
C SER A 94 49.42 -7.93 6.91
N VAL A 95 48.67 -8.93 7.33
CA VAL A 95 48.29 -10.05 6.45
C VAL A 95 47.34 -9.56 5.34
N ALA A 96 46.31 -8.80 5.69
CA ALA A 96 45.33 -8.27 4.71
C ALA A 96 46.04 -7.42 3.66
N LYS A 97 46.99 -6.59 4.03
CA LYS A 97 47.79 -5.78 3.08
C LYS A 97 48.64 -6.64 2.16
N CYS A 98 49.24 -7.72 2.66
CA CYS A 98 49.98 -8.65 1.79
C CYS A 98 49.10 -9.38 0.78
N LEU A 99 47.82 -9.60 1.13
CA LEU A 99 46.84 -10.26 0.26
C LEU A 99 46.16 -9.30 -0.73
N GLY A 100 46.38 -7.98 -0.58
CA GLY A 100 45.73 -6.96 -1.41
C GLY A 100 44.28 -6.68 -1.05
N ALA A 101 43.81 -7.18 0.10
CA ALA A 101 42.48 -6.88 0.60
C ALA A 101 42.37 -5.46 1.14
N LEU A 102 41.21 -4.81 0.96
CA LEU A 102 40.92 -3.56 1.66
C LEU A 102 40.77 -3.80 3.17
N VAL A 103 41.44 -3.00 4.00
CA VAL A 103 41.41 -3.23 5.44
C VAL A 103 40.94 -2.01 6.20
N ASN A 104 40.14 -2.24 7.25
CA ASN A 104 39.78 -1.24 8.23
C ASN A 104 40.04 -1.77 9.64
N VAL A 105 40.84 -1.05 10.40
CA VAL A 105 41.24 -1.41 11.77
C VAL A 105 40.51 -0.51 12.77
N ALA A 106 39.61 -1.09 13.57
CA ALA A 106 38.76 -0.34 14.48
C ALA A 106 39.53 0.45 15.56
N SER A 107 40.70 -0.05 15.95
CA SER A 107 41.56 0.54 17.01
C SER A 107 42.58 1.54 16.47
N ASN A 108 42.77 1.67 15.15
CA ASN A 108 43.80 2.54 14.59
C ASN A 108 43.40 3.08 13.19
N GLN A 109 43.08 4.39 13.14
CA GLN A 109 42.69 5.08 11.90
C GLN A 109 43.79 5.15 10.83
N GLU A 110 45.07 5.22 11.24
CA GLU A 110 46.21 5.31 10.31
C GLU A 110 46.40 4.02 9.52
N LYS A 111 45.84 2.90 10.04
CA LYS A 111 45.86 1.56 9.42
C LYS A 111 44.53 1.24 8.71
N CYS A 112 43.84 2.23 8.17
CA CYS A 112 42.61 2.05 7.44
C CYS A 112 42.77 2.51 6.01
N ASP A 113 42.45 1.64 5.03
CA ASP A 113 42.40 2.01 3.63
C ASP A 113 41.16 2.88 3.30
N PHE A 114 40.11 2.77 4.12
CA PHE A 114 38.88 3.52 3.99
C PHE A 114 38.24 3.82 5.36
N HIS A 115 37.38 4.82 5.39
CA HIS A 115 36.59 5.19 6.56
C HIS A 115 35.15 4.74 6.38
N PHE A 116 34.53 4.21 7.46
CA PHE A 116 33.10 3.97 7.47
C PHE A 116 32.33 5.28 7.52
N PRO A 117 31.51 5.59 6.48
CA PRO A 117 30.67 6.76 6.49
C PRO A 117 29.42 6.57 7.37
N GLY A 118 28.79 7.68 7.77
CA GLY A 118 27.38 7.64 8.07
C GLY A 118 26.61 7.44 6.76
N VAL A 119 25.81 6.38 6.65
CA VAL A 119 25.09 6.05 5.42
C VAL A 119 23.61 6.41 5.58
N ILE A 120 23.05 7.05 4.54
CA ILE A 120 21.62 7.23 4.35
C ILE A 120 21.27 6.57 3.02
N ARG A 121 20.29 5.66 3.05
CA ARG A 121 19.78 5.00 1.86
C ARG A 121 18.35 5.43 1.58
N LYS A 122 18.12 5.98 0.40
CA LYS A 122 16.79 6.35 -0.12
C LYS A 122 16.76 6.02 -1.60
N ASP A 123 16.20 4.87 -1.95
CA ASP A 123 16.22 4.39 -3.34
C ASP A 123 15.74 5.45 -4.34
N PRO A 124 16.45 5.68 -5.46
CA PRO A 124 17.69 4.98 -5.86
C PRO A 124 18.99 5.60 -5.31
N TYR A 125 18.94 6.49 -4.31
CA TYR A 125 20.08 7.29 -3.85
C TYR A 125 20.73 6.66 -2.60
N VAL A 126 22.06 6.79 -2.55
CA VAL A 126 22.88 6.51 -1.37
C VAL A 126 23.71 7.74 -1.04
N ILE A 127 23.67 8.20 0.21
CA ILE A 127 24.45 9.34 0.69
C ILE A 127 25.44 8.84 1.73
N GLY A 128 26.72 9.09 1.50
CA GLY A 128 27.80 8.82 2.44
C GLY A 128 28.31 10.11 3.09
N ILE A 129 28.41 10.15 4.42
CA ILE A 129 28.87 11.32 5.18
C ILE A 129 30.08 10.92 6.01
N ASN A 130 31.20 11.63 5.86
CA ASN A 130 32.43 11.38 6.60
C ASN A 130 32.95 12.66 7.28
N GLY A 131 33.07 12.62 8.60
CA GLY A 131 33.63 13.70 9.42
C GLY A 131 35.16 13.61 9.59
N SER A 132 35.87 13.02 8.61
CA SER A 132 37.33 12.83 8.62
C SER A 132 37.86 12.06 9.86
N GLY A 133 36.98 11.27 10.50
CA GLY A 133 37.34 10.52 11.72
C GLY A 133 37.54 11.36 12.98
N LYS A 134 37.32 12.68 12.90
CA LYS A 134 37.59 13.61 14.02
C LYS A 134 36.31 14.06 14.73
N ASP A 135 35.19 14.06 14.06
CA ASP A 135 33.88 14.51 14.57
C ASP A 135 32.79 13.46 14.36
N HIS A 136 32.73 12.47 15.23
CA HIS A 136 31.68 11.44 15.18
C HIS A 136 30.31 11.98 15.59
N LYS A 137 30.24 12.96 16.51
CA LYS A 137 28.96 13.54 16.95
C LYS A 137 28.35 14.42 15.86
N GLY A 138 29.14 15.33 15.28
CA GLY A 138 28.69 16.17 14.18
C GLY A 138 28.32 15.36 12.95
N THR A 139 29.04 14.29 12.63
CA THR A 139 28.69 13.37 11.54
C THR A 139 27.34 12.71 11.78
N ALA A 140 27.07 12.25 13.02
CA ALA A 140 25.80 11.64 13.36
C ALA A 140 24.64 12.64 13.32
N GLU A 141 24.87 13.87 13.78
CA GLU A 141 23.88 14.94 13.74
C GLU A 141 23.57 15.38 12.29
N LEU A 142 24.62 15.62 11.50
CA LEU A 142 24.46 15.95 10.08
C LEU A 142 23.73 14.83 9.30
N ARG A 143 24.04 13.56 9.63
CA ARG A 143 23.32 12.43 9.05
C ARG A 143 21.81 12.50 9.36
N LYS A 144 21.42 12.77 10.61
CA LYS A 144 20.02 12.92 11.00
C LYS A 144 19.34 14.08 10.29
N GLN A 145 20.00 15.22 10.16
CA GLN A 145 19.47 16.40 9.46
C GLN A 145 19.23 16.10 7.98
N ILE A 146 20.22 15.50 7.30
CA ILE A 146 20.07 15.12 5.89
C ILE A 146 19.00 14.03 5.73
N GLU A 147 18.96 13.03 6.62
CA GLU A 147 17.95 11.98 6.61
C GLU A 147 16.53 12.56 6.77
N ALA A 148 16.35 13.54 7.66
CA ALA A 148 15.11 14.27 7.81
C ALA A 148 14.75 15.06 6.54
N MET A 149 15.71 15.73 5.89
CA MET A 149 15.49 16.45 4.63
C MET A 149 15.12 15.51 3.48
N VAL A 150 15.79 14.38 3.35
CA VAL A 150 15.54 13.39 2.29
C VAL A 150 14.23 12.66 2.51
N ASN A 151 13.81 12.45 3.76
CA ASN A 151 12.55 11.83 4.14
C ASN A 151 11.39 12.82 4.28
N ASN A 152 11.60 14.09 3.97
CA ASN A 152 10.59 15.14 4.11
C ASN A 152 9.51 15.14 3.01
N ALA A 153 9.38 14.06 2.25
CA ALA A 153 8.34 13.90 1.25
C ALA A 153 7.35 12.80 1.68
N ILE A 154 6.06 13.02 1.41
CA ILE A 154 5.03 11.98 1.45
C ILE A 154 4.72 11.61 -0.01
N CYS A 155 4.94 10.35 -0.37
CA CYS A 155 4.65 9.82 -1.69
C CYS A 155 3.33 9.05 -1.68
N ILE A 156 2.37 9.48 -2.50
CA ILE A 156 1.06 8.84 -2.65
C ILE A 156 1.07 7.96 -3.89
N GLY A 157 0.82 6.65 -3.70
CA GLY A 157 0.59 5.70 -4.78
C GLY A 157 -0.83 5.85 -5.36
N SER A 158 -0.95 5.87 -6.67
CA SER A 158 -2.20 5.97 -7.41
C SER A 158 -2.19 5.10 -8.66
N ARG A 159 -3.37 4.64 -9.09
CA ARG A 159 -3.55 4.12 -10.44
C ARG A 159 -3.46 5.26 -11.46
N GLU A 160 -3.08 4.95 -12.70
CA GLU A 160 -2.98 5.95 -13.79
C GLU A 160 -4.36 6.45 -14.31
N SER A 161 -5.48 5.80 -13.94
CA SER A 161 -6.79 6.22 -14.40
C SER A 161 -7.11 7.63 -13.89
N ARG A 162 -7.70 8.48 -14.74
CA ARG A 162 -8.00 9.88 -14.39
C ARG A 162 -8.78 10.02 -13.09
N LEU A 163 -9.76 9.13 -12.84
CA LEU A 163 -10.52 9.15 -11.59
C LEU A 163 -9.63 8.84 -10.37
N ALA A 164 -8.74 7.85 -10.49
CA ALA A 164 -7.84 7.50 -9.38
C ALA A 164 -6.83 8.63 -9.10
N VAL A 165 -6.32 9.27 -10.13
CA VAL A 165 -5.42 10.44 -9.99
C VAL A 165 -6.14 11.57 -9.26
N ILE A 166 -7.36 11.94 -9.67
CA ILE A 166 -8.17 12.97 -9.00
C ILE A 166 -8.41 12.61 -7.53
N GLN A 167 -8.71 11.35 -7.23
CA GLN A 167 -8.91 10.89 -5.84
C GLN A 167 -7.63 11.03 -5.01
N SER A 168 -6.48 10.73 -5.60
CA SER A 168 -5.18 10.92 -4.95
C SER A 168 -4.83 12.40 -4.80
N GLU A 169 -5.16 13.24 -5.79
CA GLU A 169 -4.98 14.69 -5.72
C GLU A 169 -5.81 15.32 -4.60
N MET A 170 -7.01 14.83 -4.31
CA MET A 170 -7.82 15.27 -3.15
C MET A 170 -7.06 15.03 -1.83
N VAL A 171 -6.42 13.87 -1.69
CA VAL A 171 -5.59 13.57 -0.50
C VAL A 171 -4.32 14.42 -0.49
N MET A 172 -3.70 14.64 -1.65
CA MET A 172 -2.53 15.53 -1.77
C MET A 172 -2.84 16.95 -1.34
N GLU A 173 -3.98 17.50 -1.77
CA GLU A 173 -4.41 18.86 -1.40
C GLU A 173 -4.65 18.99 0.11
N TYR A 174 -5.25 17.96 0.71
CA TYR A 174 -5.39 17.89 2.16
C TYR A 174 -4.01 17.88 2.84
N LEU A 175 -3.10 16.99 2.43
CA LEU A 175 -1.77 16.88 3.02
C LEU A 175 -0.91 18.12 2.84
N LYS A 176 -1.03 18.85 1.73
CA LYS A 176 -0.35 20.13 1.53
C LYS A 176 -0.77 21.19 2.56
N LYS A 177 -2.02 21.13 3.04
CA LYS A 177 -2.52 22.03 4.08
C LYS A 177 -2.10 21.59 5.47
N GLU A 178 -2.19 20.29 5.74
CA GLU A 178 -1.89 19.71 7.05
C GLU A 178 -0.38 19.64 7.33
N CYS A 179 0.41 19.34 6.29
CA CYS A 179 1.87 19.18 6.37
C CYS A 179 2.60 20.14 5.41
N PRO A 180 2.46 21.47 5.55
CA PRO A 180 3.01 22.44 4.59
C PRO A 180 4.54 22.39 4.46
N GLN A 181 5.23 21.81 5.47
CA GLN A 181 6.68 21.61 5.48
C GLN A 181 7.12 20.36 4.70
N LYS A 182 6.19 19.48 4.30
CA LYS A 182 6.50 18.26 3.57
C LYS A 182 6.23 18.42 2.08
N GLU A 183 7.11 17.87 1.26
CA GLU A 183 6.86 17.73 -0.17
C GLU A 183 5.85 16.59 -0.39
N ILE A 184 4.76 16.84 -1.11
CA ILE A 184 3.76 15.81 -1.43
C ILE A 184 3.94 15.40 -2.89
N ARG A 185 4.25 14.14 -3.13
CA ARG A 185 4.51 13.55 -4.45
C ARG A 185 3.43 12.53 -4.82
N LEU A 186 3.17 12.41 -6.11
CA LEU A 186 2.28 11.40 -6.67
C LEU A 186 3.11 10.38 -7.47
N LEU A 187 2.92 9.09 -7.17
CA LEU A 187 3.47 7.97 -7.91
C LEU A 187 2.33 7.22 -8.61
N THR A 188 2.21 7.38 -9.92
CA THR A 188 1.20 6.67 -10.71
C THR A 188 1.73 5.35 -11.25
N MET A 189 0.86 4.35 -11.33
CA MET A 189 1.20 3.04 -11.86
C MET A 189 0.03 2.35 -12.54
N LYS A 190 0.33 1.53 -13.55
CA LYS A 190 -0.65 0.67 -14.22
C LYS A 190 -0.86 -0.60 -13.43
N THR A 191 -2.11 -0.87 -13.05
CA THR A 191 -2.44 -2.12 -12.38
C THR A 191 -2.79 -3.24 -13.39
N THR A 192 -2.73 -4.47 -12.94
CA THR A 192 -3.14 -5.65 -13.73
C THR A 192 -4.60 -5.51 -14.17
N GLY A 193 -5.48 -4.97 -13.31
CA GLY A 193 -6.88 -4.71 -13.65
C GLY A 193 -7.08 -3.67 -14.77
N ASP A 194 -6.15 -2.70 -14.90
CA ASP A 194 -6.17 -1.70 -15.97
C ASP A 194 -5.70 -2.27 -17.33
N LYS A 195 -4.89 -3.33 -17.31
CA LYS A 195 -4.35 -3.99 -18.52
C LYS A 195 -5.35 -4.97 -19.14
N ILE A 196 -6.22 -5.60 -18.35
CA ILE A 196 -7.16 -6.62 -18.81
C ILE A 196 -8.48 -5.96 -19.23
N LEU A 197 -8.67 -5.75 -20.53
CA LEU A 197 -9.86 -5.12 -21.10
C LEU A 197 -10.79 -6.11 -21.85
N ASP A 198 -10.30 -7.30 -22.17
CA ASP A 198 -10.93 -8.28 -23.07
C ASP A 198 -11.72 -9.38 -22.35
N ARG A 199 -11.57 -9.52 -21.03
CA ARG A 199 -12.24 -10.56 -20.21
C ARG A 199 -12.97 -9.95 -19.01
N THR A 200 -14.03 -10.62 -18.54
CA THR A 200 -14.72 -10.24 -17.30
C THR A 200 -13.85 -10.54 -16.10
N LEU A 201 -13.87 -9.68 -15.06
CA LEU A 201 -13.02 -9.82 -13.86
C LEU A 201 -13.28 -11.14 -13.14
N ASP A 202 -14.51 -11.66 -13.18
CA ASP A 202 -14.92 -12.91 -12.56
C ASP A 202 -14.19 -14.13 -13.17
N LYS A 203 -13.84 -14.06 -14.48
CA LYS A 203 -13.14 -15.12 -15.20
C LYS A 203 -11.61 -15.06 -15.06
N VAL A 204 -11.07 -13.94 -14.60
CA VAL A 204 -9.60 -13.74 -14.48
C VAL A 204 -9.07 -14.27 -13.15
N GLY A 205 -9.95 -14.57 -12.19
CA GLY A 205 -9.63 -15.23 -10.93
C GLY A 205 -8.52 -14.53 -10.14
N GLY A 206 -8.85 -13.51 -9.36
CA GLY A 206 -7.89 -12.89 -8.46
C GLY A 206 -8.52 -11.76 -7.65
N LYS A 207 -8.62 -11.94 -6.34
CA LYS A 207 -8.92 -10.85 -5.41
C LYS A 207 -7.82 -9.80 -5.54
N GLY A 208 -8.17 -8.51 -5.61
CA GLY A 208 -7.20 -7.42 -5.54
C GLY A 208 -6.48 -7.04 -6.86
N LEU A 209 -7.07 -7.28 -8.05
CA LEU A 209 -6.44 -6.92 -9.34
C LEU A 209 -6.10 -5.43 -9.51
N PHE A 210 -6.67 -4.56 -8.70
CA PHE A 210 -6.46 -3.10 -8.74
C PHE A 210 -5.56 -2.58 -7.61
N VAL A 211 -5.19 -3.43 -6.64
CA VAL A 211 -4.42 -3.01 -5.46
C VAL A 211 -3.01 -3.60 -5.42
N LYS A 212 -2.74 -4.73 -6.07
CA LYS A 212 -1.46 -5.47 -5.97
C LYS A 212 -0.21 -4.63 -6.23
N GLU A 213 -0.23 -3.81 -7.26
CA GLU A 213 0.91 -2.96 -7.62
C GLU A 213 1.10 -1.82 -6.62
N LEU A 214 -0.02 -1.30 -6.05
CA LEU A 214 0.03 -0.29 -5.00
C LEU A 214 0.50 -0.90 -3.67
N ASP A 215 0.00 -2.08 -3.30
CA ASP A 215 0.45 -2.82 -2.14
C ASP A 215 1.96 -3.10 -2.22
N LYS A 216 2.44 -3.54 -3.38
CA LYS A 216 3.86 -3.74 -3.64
C LYS A 216 4.65 -2.45 -3.48
N ALA A 217 4.14 -1.32 -3.98
CA ALA A 217 4.81 -0.02 -3.84
C ALA A 217 4.89 0.43 -2.38
N LEU A 218 3.85 0.17 -1.57
CA LEU A 218 3.87 0.41 -0.12
C LEU A 218 4.91 -0.48 0.57
N MET A 219 4.91 -1.78 0.31
CA MET A 219 5.87 -2.73 0.91
C MET A 219 7.32 -2.40 0.54
N GLU A 220 7.58 -2.00 -0.70
CA GLU A 220 8.90 -1.59 -1.18
C GLU A 220 9.27 -0.15 -0.79
N LYS A 221 8.43 0.55 -0.02
CA LYS A 221 8.64 1.95 0.41
C LYS A 221 8.80 2.94 -0.75
N ARG A 222 8.25 2.62 -1.92
CA ARG A 222 8.19 3.55 -3.07
C ARG A 222 7.05 4.56 -2.93
N SER A 223 6.01 4.22 -2.18
CA SER A 223 4.96 5.12 -1.72
C SER A 223 4.78 5.00 -0.21
N ASP A 224 4.28 6.04 0.42
CA ASP A 224 3.98 6.09 1.86
C ASP A 224 2.51 5.85 2.12
N LEU A 225 1.66 6.27 1.20
CA LEU A 225 0.21 6.07 1.19
C LEU A 225 -0.24 5.53 -0.17
N SER A 226 -1.39 4.87 -0.19
CA SER A 226 -2.12 4.54 -1.42
C SER A 226 -3.59 4.92 -1.27
N VAL A 227 -4.17 5.48 -2.34
CA VAL A 227 -5.56 5.98 -2.33
C VAL A 227 -6.43 5.09 -3.21
N HIS A 228 -7.57 4.68 -2.65
CA HIS A 228 -8.49 3.76 -3.32
C HIS A 228 -9.94 4.23 -3.20
N SER A 229 -10.77 3.91 -4.18
CA SER A 229 -12.22 3.84 -3.98
C SER A 229 -12.49 2.63 -3.09
N LEU A 230 -13.08 2.82 -1.91
CA LEU A 230 -13.24 1.75 -0.91
C LEU A 230 -14.00 0.54 -1.46
N LYS A 231 -15.02 0.75 -2.29
CA LYS A 231 -15.81 -0.33 -2.91
C LYS A 231 -15.00 -1.25 -3.83
N ASP A 232 -13.84 -0.78 -4.33
CA ASP A 232 -12.97 -1.53 -5.24
C ASP A 232 -11.85 -2.28 -4.49
N MET A 233 -11.73 -2.07 -3.17
CA MET A 233 -10.79 -2.77 -2.31
C MET A 233 -11.29 -4.17 -1.93
N PRO A 234 -10.39 -5.13 -1.75
CA PRO A 234 -10.73 -6.41 -1.15
C PRO A 234 -11.41 -6.22 0.22
N MET A 235 -12.35 -7.11 0.58
CA MET A 235 -12.98 -7.07 1.91
C MET A 235 -11.98 -7.35 3.04
N GLU A 236 -10.97 -8.15 2.77
CA GLU A 236 -9.83 -8.38 3.65
C GLU A 236 -8.61 -7.65 3.07
N VAL A 237 -7.91 -6.91 3.90
CA VAL A 237 -6.65 -6.24 3.57
C VAL A 237 -5.53 -6.90 4.38
N PRO A 238 -4.29 -6.96 3.86
CA PRO A 238 -3.15 -7.47 4.60
C PRO A 238 -2.95 -6.70 5.92
N GLU A 239 -2.61 -7.40 6.99
CA GLU A 239 -2.34 -6.77 8.29
C GLU A 239 -1.18 -5.77 8.21
N GLU A 240 -0.19 -6.05 7.36
CA GLU A 240 0.96 -5.18 7.13
C GLU A 240 0.60 -3.87 6.41
N LEU A 241 -0.58 -3.83 5.76
CA LEU A 241 -1.03 -2.70 4.95
C LEU A 241 -2.45 -2.25 5.36
N PRO A 242 -2.65 -1.77 6.60
CA PRO A 242 -3.96 -1.35 7.09
C PRO A 242 -4.51 -0.14 6.34
N ILE A 243 -5.84 0.01 6.37
CA ILE A 243 -6.49 1.27 6.01
C ILE A 243 -6.31 2.23 7.19
N VAL A 244 -5.65 3.35 6.95
CA VAL A 244 -5.30 4.35 7.98
C VAL A 244 -6.31 5.50 8.06
N ALA A 245 -7.11 5.71 7.01
CA ALA A 245 -8.19 6.70 7.02
C ALA A 245 -9.28 6.38 6.00
N PHE A 246 -10.52 6.71 6.36
CA PHE A 246 -11.68 6.75 5.47
C PHE A 246 -12.14 8.19 5.29
N SER A 247 -12.35 8.60 4.05
CA SER A 247 -12.84 9.95 3.76
C SER A 247 -14.31 10.13 4.13
N LYS A 248 -14.75 11.37 4.23
CA LYS A 248 -16.16 11.70 4.12
C LYS A 248 -16.76 11.07 2.88
N ARG A 249 -17.99 10.54 2.99
CA ARG A 249 -18.71 9.92 1.89
C ARG A 249 -19.16 10.97 0.88
N GLU A 250 -18.81 10.80 -0.38
CA GLU A 250 -19.44 11.46 -1.51
C GLU A 250 -20.76 10.72 -1.85
N ASP A 251 -21.60 11.29 -2.69
CA ASP A 251 -22.90 10.73 -3.12
C ASP A 251 -22.84 9.22 -3.41
N PRO A 252 -23.46 8.36 -2.57
CA PRO A 252 -23.36 6.90 -2.70
C PRO A 252 -24.23 6.33 -3.80
N ARG A 253 -25.12 7.12 -4.40
CA ARG A 253 -26.15 6.65 -5.34
C ARG A 253 -25.54 6.07 -6.61
N ASP A 254 -26.25 5.11 -7.16
CA ASP A 254 -26.09 4.72 -8.55
C ASP A 254 -26.90 5.65 -9.45
N VAL A 255 -26.48 5.83 -10.69
CA VAL A 255 -27.10 6.77 -11.62
C VAL A 255 -27.23 6.18 -13.02
N LEU A 256 -28.26 6.61 -13.74
CA LEU A 256 -28.39 6.38 -15.17
C LEU A 256 -27.78 7.57 -15.92
N VAL A 257 -27.00 7.25 -16.94
CA VAL A 257 -26.47 8.20 -17.92
C VAL A 257 -27.00 7.80 -19.29
N LEU A 258 -27.68 8.70 -19.96
CA LEU A 258 -28.14 8.51 -21.33
C LEU A 258 -27.10 9.03 -22.35
N PRO A 259 -27.18 8.62 -23.63
CA PRO A 259 -26.41 9.25 -24.69
C PRO A 259 -26.66 10.77 -24.75
N GLU A 260 -25.71 11.54 -25.24
CA GLU A 260 -25.90 12.99 -25.41
C GLU A 260 -27.10 13.30 -26.28
N GLY A 261 -27.99 14.16 -25.77
CA GLY A 261 -29.21 14.58 -26.46
C GLY A 261 -30.38 13.59 -26.42
N ALA A 262 -30.23 12.48 -25.66
CA ALA A 262 -31.33 11.53 -25.46
C ALA A 262 -32.11 11.87 -24.18
N ASP A 263 -33.42 11.82 -24.24
CA ASP A 263 -34.33 12.11 -23.12
C ASP A 263 -34.88 10.84 -22.45
N SER A 264 -34.71 9.66 -23.07
CA SER A 264 -35.20 8.39 -22.56
C SER A 264 -34.34 7.20 -23.00
N LEU A 265 -34.53 6.05 -22.35
CA LEU A 265 -33.91 4.78 -22.76
C LEU A 265 -34.50 4.26 -24.05
N ASP A 266 -33.65 3.87 -24.99
CA ASP A 266 -34.03 3.09 -26.18
C ASP A 266 -33.91 1.60 -25.85
N LEU A 267 -35.01 0.95 -25.45
CA LEU A 267 -34.99 -0.46 -25.03
C LEU A 267 -34.65 -1.46 -26.17
N SER A 268 -34.53 -0.98 -27.43
CA SER A 268 -33.98 -1.80 -28.50
C SER A 268 -32.48 -2.07 -28.38
N LYS A 269 -31.78 -1.28 -27.55
CA LYS A 269 -30.35 -1.40 -27.24
C LYS A 269 -30.13 -1.79 -25.78
N PRO A 270 -29.03 -2.47 -25.47
CA PRO A 270 -28.74 -2.87 -24.09
C PRO A 270 -28.34 -1.70 -23.21
N ILE A 271 -28.63 -1.79 -21.91
CA ILE A 271 -28.08 -0.92 -20.89
C ILE A 271 -26.69 -1.44 -20.52
N GLY A 272 -25.65 -0.58 -20.56
CA GLY A 272 -24.29 -0.91 -20.21
C GLY A 272 -24.09 -1.02 -18.69
N CYS A 273 -23.99 -2.24 -18.18
CA CYS A 273 -23.76 -2.51 -16.76
C CYS A 273 -23.00 -3.83 -16.58
N SER A 274 -21.90 -3.82 -15.80
CA SER A 274 -21.12 -5.03 -15.50
C SER A 274 -21.30 -5.52 -14.05
N SER A 275 -22.06 -4.81 -13.23
CA SER A 275 -22.28 -5.14 -11.83
C SER A 275 -23.54 -5.99 -11.66
N GLN A 276 -23.37 -7.24 -11.21
CA GLN A 276 -24.50 -8.14 -10.92
C GLN A 276 -25.43 -7.55 -9.85
N ARG A 277 -24.87 -6.87 -8.86
CA ARG A 277 -25.63 -6.14 -7.84
C ARG A 277 -26.62 -5.12 -8.45
N ARG A 278 -26.15 -4.35 -9.43
CA ARG A 278 -27.00 -3.35 -10.13
C ARG A 278 -28.02 -4.02 -11.02
N ILE A 279 -27.58 -5.00 -11.81
CA ILE A 279 -28.45 -5.72 -12.75
C ILE A 279 -29.61 -6.37 -11.99
N LEU A 280 -29.34 -7.07 -10.88
CA LEU A 280 -30.35 -7.74 -10.07
C LEU A 280 -31.45 -6.78 -9.59
N GLN A 281 -31.09 -5.58 -9.18
CA GLN A 281 -32.04 -4.58 -8.67
C GLN A 281 -32.77 -3.86 -9.82
N LEU A 282 -32.03 -3.48 -10.87
CA LEU A 282 -32.58 -2.74 -12.00
C LEU A 282 -33.46 -3.61 -12.94
N GLN A 283 -33.26 -4.92 -12.99
CA GLN A 283 -34.08 -5.82 -13.76
C GLN A 283 -35.55 -5.82 -13.29
N GLN A 284 -35.79 -5.52 -12.01
CA GLN A 284 -37.14 -5.37 -11.47
C GLN A 284 -37.81 -4.05 -11.93
N MET A 285 -37.01 -2.99 -12.10
CA MET A 285 -37.49 -1.67 -12.55
C MET A 285 -37.61 -1.60 -14.05
N TYR A 286 -36.80 -2.35 -14.77
CA TYR A 286 -36.77 -2.39 -16.24
C TYR A 286 -36.86 -3.84 -16.75
N PRO A 287 -38.00 -4.52 -16.59
CA PRO A 287 -38.13 -5.95 -16.91
C PRO A 287 -37.86 -6.29 -18.37
N GLU A 288 -38.12 -5.36 -19.27
CA GLU A 288 -37.91 -5.52 -20.71
C GLU A 288 -36.48 -5.14 -21.17
N ALA A 289 -35.68 -4.50 -20.28
CA ALA A 289 -34.32 -4.07 -20.63
C ALA A 289 -33.38 -5.26 -20.70
N THR A 290 -32.47 -5.25 -21.67
CA THR A 290 -31.32 -6.13 -21.70
C THR A 290 -30.11 -5.43 -21.13
N PHE A 291 -29.27 -6.16 -20.37
CA PHE A 291 -28.04 -5.63 -19.80
C PHE A 291 -26.83 -6.27 -20.48
N LYS A 292 -25.86 -5.43 -20.88
CA LYS A 292 -24.61 -5.89 -21.49
C LYS A 292 -23.43 -5.36 -20.72
N SER A 293 -22.47 -6.25 -20.46
CA SER A 293 -21.23 -5.86 -19.77
C SER A 293 -20.48 -4.80 -20.56
N ILE A 294 -19.96 -3.79 -19.83
CA ILE A 294 -19.13 -2.72 -20.38
C ILE A 294 -17.85 -2.56 -19.59
N ARG A 295 -16.72 -2.50 -20.29
CA ARG A 295 -15.38 -2.39 -19.71
C ARG A 295 -14.71 -1.07 -20.09
N GLY A 296 -13.71 -0.69 -19.30
CA GLY A 296 -12.95 0.54 -19.41
C GLY A 296 -13.18 1.47 -18.22
N ASN A 297 -12.42 2.57 -18.15
CA ASN A 297 -12.66 3.64 -17.20
C ASN A 297 -13.95 4.41 -17.53
N VAL A 298 -14.36 5.35 -16.68
CA VAL A 298 -15.62 6.10 -16.85
C VAL A 298 -15.66 6.81 -18.20
N LEU A 299 -14.58 7.49 -18.61
CA LEU A 299 -14.53 8.20 -19.88
C LEU A 299 -14.65 7.26 -21.09
N THR A 300 -13.95 6.13 -21.05
CA THR A 300 -14.06 5.10 -22.10
C THR A 300 -15.48 4.57 -22.24
N ARG A 301 -16.19 4.38 -21.10
CA ARG A 301 -17.59 3.91 -21.12
C ARG A 301 -18.52 4.98 -21.69
N LEU A 302 -18.33 6.25 -21.32
CA LEU A 302 -19.11 7.35 -21.89
C LEU A 302 -18.92 7.45 -23.42
N ASN A 303 -17.68 7.33 -23.91
CA ASN A 303 -17.43 7.32 -25.35
C ASN A 303 -18.13 6.18 -26.08
N LYS A 304 -18.23 4.98 -25.47
CA LYS A 304 -19.00 3.86 -26.05
C LYS A 304 -20.50 4.12 -26.02
N LEU A 305 -21.01 4.79 -24.99
CA LEU A 305 -22.40 5.21 -24.91
C LEU A 305 -22.75 6.18 -26.05
N ASP A 306 -21.96 7.24 -26.15
CA ASP A 306 -22.18 8.30 -27.17
C ASP A 306 -21.90 7.78 -28.58
N GLY A 307 -21.10 6.72 -28.74
CA GLY A 307 -20.93 5.95 -29.98
C GLY A 307 -22.10 5.06 -30.34
N GLY A 308 -23.18 5.03 -29.52
CA GLY A 308 -24.43 4.34 -29.82
C GLY A 308 -24.46 2.84 -29.54
N GLU A 309 -23.44 2.31 -28.85
CA GLU A 309 -23.38 0.88 -28.48
C GLU A 309 -24.41 0.49 -27.40
N TYR A 310 -24.87 1.45 -26.60
CA TYR A 310 -25.73 1.26 -25.43
C TYR A 310 -26.87 2.29 -25.42
N SER A 311 -27.99 1.93 -24.81
CA SER A 311 -29.12 2.86 -24.59
C SER A 311 -28.88 3.76 -23.35
N GLY A 312 -28.07 3.31 -22.41
CA GLY A 312 -27.72 4.01 -21.20
C GLY A 312 -26.62 3.28 -20.44
N LEU A 313 -26.02 3.95 -19.48
CA LEU A 313 -25.02 3.36 -18.56
C LEU A 313 -25.46 3.49 -17.13
N ILE A 314 -25.16 2.47 -16.31
CA ILE A 314 -25.31 2.56 -14.86
C ILE A 314 -23.95 2.77 -14.23
N LEU A 315 -23.76 3.94 -13.63
CA LEU A 315 -22.52 4.37 -13.02
C LEU A 315 -22.73 4.78 -11.56
N ALA A 316 -21.66 5.07 -10.81
CA ALA A 316 -21.76 5.66 -9.48
C ALA A 316 -21.66 7.18 -9.56
N ALA A 317 -22.57 7.89 -8.90
CA ALA A 317 -22.60 9.35 -8.86
C ALA A 317 -21.26 9.95 -8.40
N ALA A 318 -20.67 9.43 -7.33
CA ALA A 318 -19.38 9.90 -6.81
C ALA A 318 -18.26 9.92 -7.85
N GLY A 319 -18.23 8.94 -8.76
CA GLY A 319 -17.23 8.88 -9.83
C GLY A 319 -17.41 10.01 -10.86
N LEU A 320 -18.64 10.27 -11.27
CA LEU A 320 -18.98 11.35 -12.22
C LEU A 320 -18.75 12.73 -11.60
N LYS A 321 -19.17 12.93 -10.35
CA LYS A 321 -18.96 14.19 -9.61
C LYS A 321 -17.47 14.53 -9.50
N ARG A 322 -16.64 13.56 -9.10
CA ARG A 322 -15.17 13.74 -9.00
C ARG A 322 -14.53 14.07 -10.35
N LEU A 323 -15.08 13.57 -11.44
CA LEU A 323 -14.62 13.88 -12.79
C LEU A 323 -15.19 15.21 -13.35
N GLY A 324 -16.06 15.90 -12.62
CA GLY A 324 -16.75 17.10 -13.10
C GLY A 324 -17.78 16.81 -14.19
N LEU A 325 -18.30 15.58 -14.22
CA LEU A 325 -19.27 15.08 -15.24
C LEU A 325 -20.69 14.94 -14.68
N GLU A 326 -21.03 15.66 -13.63
CA GLU A 326 -22.35 15.57 -12.98
C GLU A 326 -23.50 15.91 -13.96
N LYS A 327 -23.27 16.83 -14.90
CA LYS A 327 -24.25 17.21 -15.94
C LYS A 327 -24.64 16.05 -16.87
N ARG A 328 -23.86 14.96 -16.92
CA ARG A 328 -24.16 13.77 -17.71
C ARG A 328 -25.16 12.83 -17.01
N ILE A 329 -25.48 13.09 -15.73
CA ILE A 329 -26.41 12.26 -14.97
C ILE A 329 -27.85 12.58 -15.40
N SER A 330 -28.54 11.57 -15.94
CA SER A 330 -29.93 11.70 -16.38
C SER A 330 -30.91 11.33 -15.26
N ARG A 331 -30.57 10.36 -14.40
CA ARG A 331 -31.38 9.96 -13.24
C ARG A 331 -30.51 9.48 -12.11
N TYR A 332 -30.85 9.89 -10.89
CA TYR A 332 -30.34 9.31 -9.65
C TYR A 332 -31.29 8.22 -9.17
N TYR A 333 -30.74 7.08 -8.70
CA TYR A 333 -31.51 6.06 -7.99
C TYR A 333 -31.30 6.24 -6.51
N GLU A 334 -32.36 6.43 -5.77
CA GLU A 334 -32.28 6.53 -4.31
C GLU A 334 -31.82 5.19 -3.71
N PRO A 335 -31.16 5.18 -2.52
CA PRO A 335 -30.64 3.95 -1.90
C PRO A 335 -31.71 2.91 -1.54
N ASP A 336 -33.00 3.28 -1.52
CA ASP A 336 -34.13 2.37 -1.37
C ASP A 336 -34.61 1.77 -2.70
N GLU A 337 -34.33 2.41 -3.83
CA GLU A 337 -34.54 1.87 -5.17
C GLU A 337 -33.38 0.93 -5.59
N VAL A 338 -32.13 1.40 -5.43
CA VAL A 338 -30.92 0.64 -5.76
C VAL A 338 -29.91 0.78 -4.64
N ILE A 339 -29.79 -0.23 -3.80
CA ILE A 339 -28.85 -0.25 -2.69
C ILE A 339 -27.41 -0.18 -3.22
N PRO A 340 -26.60 0.81 -2.80
CA PRO A 340 -25.22 0.98 -3.26
C PRO A 340 -24.30 -0.19 -2.91
N ALA A 341 -23.13 -0.24 -3.53
CA ALA A 341 -22.07 -1.13 -3.08
C ALA A 341 -21.49 -0.67 -1.74
N ALA A 342 -21.06 -1.60 -0.91
CA ALA A 342 -20.40 -1.27 0.35
C ALA A 342 -19.20 -0.32 0.11
N GLY A 343 -19.16 0.77 0.85
CA GLY A 343 -18.13 1.80 0.73
C GLY A 343 -18.25 2.69 -0.51
N GLN A 344 -19.34 2.62 -1.28
CA GLN A 344 -19.51 3.51 -2.44
C GLN A 344 -19.54 4.97 -2.00
N GLY A 345 -18.74 5.81 -2.65
CA GLY A 345 -18.55 7.24 -2.33
C GLY A 345 -17.37 7.49 -1.37
N ILE A 346 -16.89 6.51 -0.61
CA ILE A 346 -15.80 6.67 0.36
C ILE A 346 -14.45 6.39 -0.33
N LEU A 347 -13.43 7.18 0.02
CA LEU A 347 -12.04 6.89 -0.29
C LEU A 347 -11.42 6.18 0.92
N ALA A 348 -10.60 5.19 0.65
CA ALA A 348 -9.74 4.55 1.63
C ALA A 348 -8.29 4.96 1.37
N VAL A 349 -7.60 5.38 2.42
CA VAL A 349 -6.17 5.63 2.41
C VAL A 349 -5.50 4.48 3.15
N GLN A 350 -4.58 3.81 2.48
CA GLN A 350 -3.85 2.65 2.98
C GLN A 350 -2.40 3.05 3.24
N GLY A 351 -1.82 2.52 4.31
CA GLY A 351 -0.43 2.74 4.70
C GLY A 351 0.22 1.44 5.17
N ARG A 352 1.42 1.52 5.76
CA ARG A 352 2.15 0.39 6.36
C ARG A 352 1.88 0.30 7.85
N GLN A 353 1.78 -0.91 8.36
CA GLN A 353 1.65 -1.14 9.81
C GLN A 353 2.85 -0.57 10.57
N GLY A 354 2.61 0.02 11.74
CA GLY A 354 3.65 0.52 12.64
C GLY A 354 4.27 1.86 12.27
N GLU A 355 3.81 2.52 11.20
CA GLU A 355 4.21 3.89 10.87
C GLU A 355 3.22 4.93 11.45
N ASP A 356 3.68 6.17 11.61
CA ASP A 356 2.88 7.27 12.14
C ASP A 356 2.07 7.94 11.02
N TYR A 357 0.75 7.90 11.13
CA TYR A 357 -0.21 8.54 10.24
C TYR A 357 -1.10 9.57 10.97
N SER A 358 -0.62 10.14 12.08
CA SER A 358 -1.34 11.17 12.85
C SER A 358 -1.77 12.35 11.97
N TYR A 359 -1.01 12.66 10.93
CA TYR A 359 -1.35 13.68 9.93
C TYR A 359 -2.58 13.34 9.06
N MET A 360 -3.13 12.13 9.16
CA MET A 360 -4.37 11.72 8.47
C MET A 360 -5.61 11.82 9.38
N GLU A 361 -5.45 12.17 10.66
CA GLU A 361 -6.54 12.18 11.64
C GLU A 361 -7.72 13.08 11.23
N HIS A 362 -7.44 14.29 10.75
CA HIS A 362 -8.48 15.22 10.28
C HIS A 362 -9.00 14.92 8.87
N PHE A 363 -8.34 14.04 8.12
CA PHE A 363 -8.90 13.51 6.87
C PHE A 363 -9.91 12.40 7.13
N ALA A 364 -9.72 11.65 8.19
CA ALA A 364 -10.63 10.58 8.60
C ALA A 364 -11.96 11.15 9.04
N ASP A 365 -13.03 10.77 8.33
CA ASP A 365 -14.39 11.17 8.67
C ASP A 365 -15.03 10.11 9.57
N ARG A 366 -15.61 10.56 10.69
CA ARG A 366 -16.22 9.64 11.67
C ARG A 366 -17.40 8.88 11.09
N GLU A 367 -18.31 9.56 10.42
CA GLU A 367 -19.50 8.93 9.83
C GLU A 367 -19.13 8.02 8.67
N GLY A 368 -18.19 8.47 7.81
CA GLY A 368 -17.62 7.65 6.73
C GLY A 368 -16.96 6.39 7.25
N THR A 369 -16.21 6.48 8.36
CA THR A 369 -15.56 5.34 9.00
C THR A 369 -16.58 4.34 9.55
N ILE A 370 -17.56 4.80 10.33
CA ILE A 370 -18.63 3.96 10.90
C ILE A 370 -19.38 3.22 9.78
N ALA A 371 -19.79 3.96 8.75
CA ALA A 371 -20.50 3.39 7.61
C ALA A 371 -19.64 2.37 6.84
N ALA A 372 -18.36 2.67 6.60
CA ALA A 372 -17.42 1.77 5.95
C ALA A 372 -17.26 0.45 6.71
N LEU A 373 -17.05 0.51 8.01
CA LEU A 373 -16.89 -0.67 8.87
C LEU A 373 -18.16 -1.52 8.88
N CYS A 374 -19.33 -0.90 9.07
CA CYS A 374 -20.63 -1.56 9.10
C CYS A 374 -20.93 -2.29 7.77
N GLU A 375 -20.80 -1.60 6.65
CA GLU A 375 -21.10 -2.15 5.32
C GLU A 375 -20.11 -3.24 4.92
N ARG A 376 -18.82 -3.06 5.20
CA ARG A 376 -17.81 -4.08 4.90
C ARG A 376 -17.98 -5.33 5.75
N ALA A 377 -18.35 -5.18 7.02
CA ALA A 377 -18.63 -6.33 7.90
C ALA A 377 -19.82 -7.17 7.38
N PHE A 378 -20.87 -6.52 6.89
CA PHE A 378 -22.00 -7.20 6.25
C PHE A 378 -21.56 -8.00 5.03
N VAL A 379 -20.83 -7.36 4.10
CA VAL A 379 -20.38 -8.01 2.85
C VAL A 379 -19.36 -9.11 3.13
N ARG A 380 -18.43 -8.88 4.06
CA ARG A 380 -17.40 -9.86 4.46
C ARG A 380 -18.04 -11.12 5.06
N TYR A 381 -19.03 -10.98 5.91
CA TYR A 381 -19.73 -12.12 6.51
C TYR A 381 -20.46 -13.00 5.48
N LEU A 382 -20.94 -12.38 4.39
CA LEU A 382 -21.60 -13.08 3.29
C LEU A 382 -20.62 -13.68 2.27
N ASP A 383 -19.30 -13.66 2.54
CA ASP A 383 -18.23 -13.98 1.57
C ASP A 383 -18.39 -13.27 0.23
N GLY A 384 -18.99 -12.07 0.30
CA GLY A 384 -19.23 -11.22 -0.86
C GLY A 384 -17.94 -10.52 -1.30
N GLY A 385 -17.79 -10.31 -2.60
CA GLY A 385 -16.71 -9.55 -3.22
C GLY A 385 -17.25 -8.51 -4.21
N CYS A 386 -16.36 -7.83 -4.94
CA CYS A 386 -16.72 -6.83 -5.94
C CYS A 386 -17.63 -7.37 -7.07
N SER A 387 -17.65 -8.68 -7.31
CA SER A 387 -18.47 -9.35 -8.32
C SER A 387 -19.77 -9.93 -7.77
N SER A 388 -19.91 -10.12 -6.48
CA SER A 388 -21.11 -10.71 -5.87
C SER A 388 -22.30 -9.74 -5.91
N PRO A 389 -23.54 -10.24 -6.12
CA PRO A 389 -24.74 -9.42 -6.10
C PRO A 389 -25.21 -9.07 -4.69
N VAL A 390 -24.26 -8.62 -3.84
CA VAL A 390 -24.46 -8.20 -2.46
C VAL A 390 -24.35 -6.67 -2.39
N ALA A 391 -25.18 -6.03 -1.57
CA ALA A 391 -25.19 -4.60 -1.36
C ALA A 391 -25.33 -4.26 0.12
N ALA A 392 -24.72 -3.16 0.55
CA ALA A 392 -24.91 -2.62 1.89
C ALA A 392 -24.79 -1.09 1.85
N HIS A 393 -25.68 -0.42 2.55
CA HIS A 393 -25.69 1.02 2.72
C HIS A 393 -26.07 1.39 4.15
N ALA A 394 -25.15 2.02 4.85
CA ALA A 394 -25.33 2.53 6.22
C ALA A 394 -25.45 4.05 6.22
N VAL A 395 -26.38 4.56 6.99
CA VAL A 395 -26.60 5.99 7.25
C VAL A 395 -26.61 6.20 8.75
N ILE A 396 -25.98 7.28 9.21
CA ILE A 396 -26.03 7.71 10.59
C ILE A 396 -27.27 8.61 10.78
N GLU A 397 -28.16 8.20 11.68
CA GLU A 397 -29.39 8.91 12.02
C GLU A 397 -29.41 9.20 13.52
N GLY A 398 -28.97 10.41 13.91
CA GLY A 398 -28.77 10.76 15.32
C GLY A 398 -27.68 9.89 15.97
N ASP A 399 -28.04 9.12 16.99
CA ASP A 399 -27.13 8.27 17.75
C ASP A 399 -27.15 6.80 17.31
N GLU A 400 -27.76 6.52 16.16
CA GLU A 400 -27.89 5.16 15.62
C GLU A 400 -27.38 5.05 14.19
N ILE A 401 -26.96 3.83 13.82
CA ILE A 401 -26.72 3.43 12.43
C ILE A 401 -28.00 2.80 11.88
N PHE A 402 -28.49 3.29 10.76
CA PHE A 402 -29.48 2.60 9.94
C PHE A 402 -28.75 1.88 8.79
N LEU A 403 -28.74 0.53 8.84
CA LEU A 403 -28.14 -0.31 7.80
C LEU A 403 -29.24 -0.95 6.95
N ARG A 404 -29.11 -0.81 5.62
CA ARG A 404 -29.89 -1.53 4.62
C ARG A 404 -28.97 -2.45 3.84
N GLY A 405 -29.33 -3.73 3.70
CA GLY A 405 -28.53 -4.75 3.02
C GLY A 405 -29.35 -5.57 2.03
N LEU A 406 -28.68 -6.02 0.97
CA LEU A 406 -29.18 -7.00 0.00
C LEU A 406 -28.28 -8.22 0.02
N TYR A 407 -28.86 -9.38 0.22
CA TYR A 407 -28.23 -10.68 0.11
C TYR A 407 -28.83 -11.46 -1.04
N TYR A 408 -27.99 -12.09 -1.85
CA TYR A 408 -28.40 -12.99 -2.94
C TYR A 408 -27.75 -14.36 -2.72
N GLN A 409 -28.56 -15.40 -2.70
CA GLN A 409 -28.11 -16.78 -2.57
C GLN A 409 -28.06 -17.43 -3.97
N GLU A 410 -26.85 -17.59 -4.49
CA GLU A 410 -26.62 -18.11 -5.85
C GLU A 410 -27.19 -19.51 -6.07
N SER A 411 -27.11 -20.40 -5.05
CA SER A 411 -27.55 -21.78 -5.15
C SER A 411 -29.05 -21.95 -5.47
N ILE A 412 -29.87 -20.98 -5.07
CA ILE A 412 -31.34 -21.01 -5.27
C ILE A 412 -31.86 -19.84 -6.12
N GLY A 413 -30.98 -18.93 -6.55
CA GLY A 413 -31.37 -17.77 -7.36
C GLY A 413 -32.27 -16.77 -6.65
N LYS A 414 -32.34 -16.76 -5.31
CA LYS A 414 -33.19 -15.88 -4.53
C LYS A 414 -32.38 -14.77 -3.85
N HIS A 415 -33.02 -13.63 -3.67
CA HIS A 415 -32.44 -12.51 -2.92
C HIS A 415 -33.39 -12.02 -1.83
N LYS A 416 -32.83 -11.35 -0.85
CA LYS A 416 -33.57 -10.70 0.23
C LYS A 416 -32.96 -9.34 0.52
N ILE A 417 -33.82 -8.35 0.73
CA ILE A 417 -33.46 -7.03 1.26
C ILE A 417 -33.97 -6.97 2.70
N GLY A 418 -33.15 -6.39 3.57
CA GLY A 418 -33.54 -6.14 4.95
C GLY A 418 -32.82 -4.93 5.53
N THR A 419 -33.31 -4.52 6.69
CA THR A 419 -32.78 -3.37 7.44
C THR A 419 -32.55 -3.73 8.88
N MET A 420 -31.62 -3.02 9.52
CA MET A 420 -31.35 -3.13 10.96
C MET A 420 -30.83 -1.77 11.49
N ARG A 421 -31.13 -1.47 12.74
CA ARG A 421 -30.60 -0.32 13.48
C ARG A 421 -29.69 -0.80 14.58
N GLY A 422 -28.69 -0.01 14.93
CA GLY A 422 -27.74 -0.34 15.99
C GLY A 422 -26.87 0.83 16.41
N SER A 423 -26.06 0.60 17.43
CA SER A 423 -25.18 1.60 18.03
C SER A 423 -24.05 2.03 17.10
N LEU A 424 -23.61 3.29 17.23
CA LEU A 424 -22.41 3.82 16.57
C LEU A 424 -21.11 3.19 17.10
N GLU A 425 -21.14 2.60 18.30
CA GLU A 425 -19.95 2.06 18.96
C GLU A 425 -19.50 0.69 18.41
N ASP A 426 -20.45 -0.06 17.82
CA ASP A 426 -20.15 -1.40 17.29
C ASP A 426 -20.77 -1.60 15.90
N PRO A 427 -20.29 -0.88 14.89
CA PRO A 427 -20.81 -0.94 13.53
C PRO A 427 -20.59 -2.31 12.85
N GLU A 428 -19.51 -3.01 13.17
CA GLU A 428 -19.21 -4.30 12.56
C GLU A 428 -20.19 -5.38 13.01
N THR A 429 -20.52 -5.44 14.30
CA THR A 429 -21.54 -6.37 14.84
C THR A 429 -22.91 -6.11 14.20
N LEU A 430 -23.29 -4.87 13.95
CA LEU A 430 -24.54 -4.55 13.25
C LEU A 430 -24.54 -5.14 11.84
N GLY A 431 -23.43 -4.97 11.09
CA GLY A 431 -23.27 -5.55 9.75
C GLY A 431 -23.41 -7.07 9.75
N VAL A 432 -22.70 -7.74 10.66
CA VAL A 432 -22.75 -9.19 10.83
C VAL A 432 -24.15 -9.69 11.20
N ASN A 433 -24.85 -9.00 12.10
CA ASN A 433 -26.17 -9.40 12.56
C ASN A 433 -27.23 -9.29 11.45
N LEU A 434 -27.19 -8.24 10.63
CA LEU A 434 -28.06 -8.13 9.47
C LEU A 434 -27.77 -9.25 8.46
N ALA A 435 -26.51 -9.56 8.20
CA ALA A 435 -26.11 -10.64 7.30
C ALA A 435 -26.68 -12.00 7.77
N LYS A 436 -26.50 -12.35 9.06
CA LYS A 436 -27.07 -13.57 9.68
C LYS A 436 -28.57 -13.63 9.54
N LYS A 437 -29.28 -12.51 9.80
CA LYS A 437 -30.72 -12.42 9.65
C LYS A 437 -31.17 -12.72 8.23
N LEU A 438 -30.50 -12.13 7.21
CA LEU A 438 -30.91 -12.34 5.81
C LEU A 438 -30.62 -13.75 5.31
N ILE A 439 -29.51 -14.37 5.71
CA ILE A 439 -29.22 -15.79 5.42
C ILE A 439 -30.35 -16.68 5.95
N TRP A 440 -30.71 -16.47 7.23
CA TRP A 440 -31.78 -17.28 7.86
C TRP A 440 -33.16 -17.05 7.22
N GLU A 441 -33.50 -15.81 6.83
CA GLU A 441 -34.76 -15.49 6.17
C GLU A 441 -34.86 -16.07 4.75
N VAL A 442 -33.75 -16.15 4.01
CA VAL A 442 -33.72 -16.79 2.68
C VAL A 442 -33.88 -18.30 2.82
N GLY A 443 -33.20 -18.94 3.79
CA GLY A 443 -33.30 -20.39 4.04
C GLY A 443 -34.66 -20.87 4.60
N LYS A 444 -35.43 -20.00 5.25
CA LYS A 444 -36.79 -20.34 5.73
C LYS A 444 -37.84 -20.40 4.62
N ASN A 445 -37.57 -19.85 3.47
CA ASN A 445 -38.50 -19.88 2.32
C ASN A 445 -38.25 -21.08 1.39
N GLU A 446 -37.51 -22.05 1.89
CA GLU A 446 -37.44 -23.43 1.38
C GLU A 446 -38.56 -24.30 2.04
#